data_e26ff57b94567101b0356f854e9bf1b1
#
_entry.id   e26ff57b94567101b0356f854e9bf1b1
#
_cell.length_a   1.000
_cell.length_b   1.000
_cell.length_c   1.000
_cell.angle_alpha   90.00
_cell.angle_beta   90.00
_cell.angle_gamma   90.00
#
_symmetry.space_group_name_H-M   'P 1'
#
loop_
_entity.id
_entity.type
_entity.pdbx_description
1 polymer ?
#
loop_
_entity_poly.entity_id
_entity_poly.type
_entity_poly.pdbx_seq_one_letter_code
_entity_poly.pdbx_strand_id
1 'polypeptide(L)'
;MPSLFITGTDTDVGKTIVTRALLQVLTANNIVAVPYKPIACGGAEELPTEPNLDDYASEDNSDVVTLLNSTAVPVGYREINSYTFIHSSTPVFAALDAVRNIHVEKLDVDLARLQNSYHNILVEGTYGWLTPINKDLSFADWVQKNNMPVILVVGIKEGCANHALLTAQAIKDSGVPLLGWVANRINPGLRHYMELIEMLKQKIHAPLLGQIPYIGHPEKKDLVQYIQHPEPLLEFFKA
;
A
#
# COMPACT_ATOMS: atom_id res chain seq x y z
N MET A 1 -10.03 -5.58 15.50
CA MET A 1 -10.31 -4.28 14.88
C MET A 1 -9.97 -4.34 13.41
N PRO A 2 -10.75 -3.72 12.54
CA PRO A 2 -10.61 -3.91 11.10
C PRO A 2 -9.29 -3.32 10.58
N SER A 3 -8.52 -4.15 9.90
CA SER A 3 -7.32 -3.76 9.16
C SER A 3 -7.41 -4.32 7.75
N LEU A 4 -7.09 -3.50 6.76
CA LEU A 4 -7.19 -3.84 5.35
C LEU A 4 -5.80 -3.65 4.72
N PHE A 5 -5.36 -4.62 3.92
CA PHE A 5 -4.06 -4.59 3.28
C PHE A 5 -4.14 -4.13 1.83
N ILE A 6 -3.26 -3.20 1.45
CA ILE A 6 -3.14 -2.68 0.09
C ILE A 6 -1.87 -3.24 -0.51
N THR A 7 -2.02 -4.06 -1.55
CA THR A 7 -0.91 -4.59 -2.34
C THR A 7 -0.92 -4.06 -3.76
N GLY A 8 0.16 -4.26 -4.48
CA GLY A 8 0.27 -3.90 -5.89
C GLY A 8 0.66 -5.08 -6.77
N THR A 9 0.43 -4.92 -8.06
CA THR A 9 0.93 -5.87 -9.07
C THR A 9 2.44 -5.78 -9.28
N ASP A 10 3.07 -4.69 -8.80
CA ASP A 10 4.50 -4.40 -8.96
C ASP A 10 4.92 -3.24 -8.06
N THR A 11 6.22 -2.86 -8.10
CA THR A 11 6.67 -1.55 -7.64
C THR A 11 6.11 -0.44 -8.53
N ASP A 12 6.08 0.78 -8.04
CA ASP A 12 5.68 2.01 -8.78
C ASP A 12 4.32 1.95 -9.50
N VAL A 13 3.46 1.03 -9.09
CA VAL A 13 2.08 0.96 -9.58
C VAL A 13 1.14 1.98 -8.92
N GLY A 14 1.67 2.74 -7.95
CA GLY A 14 0.96 3.81 -7.25
C GLY A 14 0.15 3.34 -6.05
N LYS A 15 0.63 2.34 -5.30
CA LYS A 15 -0.01 1.91 -4.03
C LYS A 15 -0.29 3.09 -3.13
N THR A 16 0.70 3.94 -2.88
CA THR A 16 0.61 5.10 -1.99
C THR A 16 -0.43 6.12 -2.44
N ILE A 17 -0.56 6.34 -3.76
CA ILE A 17 -1.58 7.22 -4.32
C ILE A 17 -2.98 6.61 -4.15
N VAL A 18 -3.13 5.30 -4.34
CA VAL A 18 -4.40 4.62 -4.11
C VAL A 18 -4.73 4.61 -2.61
N THR A 19 -3.78 4.32 -1.73
CA THR A 19 -3.99 4.39 -0.27
C THR A 19 -4.45 5.78 0.16
N ARG A 20 -3.83 6.84 -0.38
CA ARG A 20 -4.27 8.22 -0.20
C ARG A 20 -5.72 8.42 -0.64
N ALA A 21 -6.08 7.98 -1.84
CA ALA A 21 -7.46 8.11 -2.36
C ALA A 21 -8.47 7.41 -1.43
N LEU A 22 -8.14 6.20 -0.95
CA LEU A 22 -9.00 5.45 -0.04
C LEU A 22 -9.13 6.13 1.32
N LEU A 23 -8.06 6.70 1.88
CA LEU A 23 -8.10 7.50 3.12
C LEU A 23 -8.99 8.73 2.96
N GLN A 24 -8.88 9.43 1.82
CA GLN A 24 -9.74 10.58 1.52
C GLN A 24 -11.22 10.19 1.41
N VAL A 25 -11.52 9.05 0.75
CA VAL A 25 -12.89 8.51 0.66
C VAL A 25 -13.45 8.18 2.05
N LEU A 26 -12.66 7.52 2.91
CA LEU A 26 -13.08 7.21 4.28
C LEU A 26 -13.37 8.49 5.06
N THR A 27 -12.48 9.48 5.00
CA THR A 27 -12.67 10.78 5.64
C THR A 27 -13.92 11.50 5.15
N ALA A 28 -14.17 11.51 3.83
CA ALA A 28 -15.37 12.10 3.23
C ALA A 28 -16.68 11.41 3.68
N ASN A 29 -16.58 10.16 4.15
CA ASN A 29 -17.70 9.39 4.70
C ASN A 29 -17.71 9.33 6.25
N ASN A 30 -16.98 10.23 6.92
CA ASN A 30 -16.87 10.31 8.38
C ASN A 30 -16.33 9.03 9.05
N ILE A 31 -15.52 8.27 8.32
CA ILE A 31 -14.81 7.10 8.84
C ILE A 31 -13.36 7.51 9.09
N VAL A 32 -12.97 7.49 10.36
CA VAL A 32 -11.59 7.77 10.77
C VAL A 32 -10.73 6.52 10.52
N ALA A 33 -9.68 6.68 9.73
CA ALA A 33 -8.72 5.61 9.46
C ALA A 33 -7.28 6.15 9.43
N VAL A 34 -6.34 5.30 9.83
CA VAL A 34 -4.92 5.63 9.90
C VAL A 34 -4.14 4.71 8.96
N PRO A 35 -3.19 5.24 8.18
CA PRO A 35 -2.32 4.42 7.38
C PRO A 35 -1.28 3.70 8.24
N TYR A 36 -0.80 2.54 7.76
CA TYR A 36 0.37 1.87 8.31
C TYR A 36 1.23 1.36 7.15
N LYS A 37 2.45 1.85 7.04
CA LYS A 37 3.48 1.38 6.10
C LYS A 37 4.52 0.59 6.89
N PRO A 38 4.35 -0.74 7.06
CA PRO A 38 5.22 -1.54 7.93
C PRO A 38 6.69 -1.43 7.55
N ILE A 39 6.97 -1.47 6.26
CA ILE A 39 8.32 -1.39 5.71
C ILE A 39 8.32 -0.38 4.55
N ALA A 40 9.23 0.57 4.59
CA ALA A 40 9.50 1.52 3.54
C ALA A 40 10.92 1.32 3.02
N CYS A 41 11.09 1.25 1.69
CA CYS A 41 12.38 1.12 1.02
C CYS A 41 12.54 2.27 0.01
N GLY A 42 13.72 2.89 0.00
CA GLY A 42 13.98 4.10 -0.75
C GLY A 42 13.77 5.34 0.13
N GLY A 43 14.84 5.97 0.57
CA GLY A 43 14.87 7.23 1.30
C GLY A 43 15.53 8.33 0.46
N ALA A 44 15.79 9.50 1.04
CA ALA A 44 16.57 10.54 0.37
C ALA A 44 18.00 10.07 0.08
N GLU A 45 18.49 10.35 -1.13
CA GLU A 45 19.79 9.88 -1.64
C GLU A 45 21.02 10.56 -0.99
N GLU A 46 20.85 11.52 -0.10
CA GLU A 46 21.98 12.22 0.53
C GLU A 46 22.30 11.63 1.89
N LEU A 47 23.34 10.79 1.92
CA LEU A 47 24.04 10.45 3.15
C LEU A 47 24.67 11.73 3.73
N PRO A 48 24.44 12.10 4.99
CA PRO A 48 25.25 13.12 5.67
C PRO A 48 26.71 12.62 5.67
N THR A 49 27.64 13.49 5.30
CA THR A 49 29.08 13.18 5.25
C THR A 49 29.72 12.96 6.63
N GLU A 50 28.95 13.16 7.71
CA GLU A 50 29.36 12.81 9.08
C GLU A 50 28.15 12.27 9.88
N PRO A 51 28.28 11.14 10.59
CA PRO A 51 27.19 10.60 11.39
C PRO A 51 27.06 11.35 12.71
N ASN A 52 26.17 12.34 12.77
CA ASN A 52 25.64 12.80 14.04
C ASN A 52 24.56 11.82 14.51
N LEU A 53 24.73 11.25 15.69
CA LEU A 53 23.81 10.26 16.28
C LEU A 53 22.37 10.77 16.50
N ASP A 54 22.15 12.07 16.40
CA ASP A 54 20.84 12.72 16.53
C ASP A 54 20.17 13.05 15.17
N ASP A 55 20.86 12.88 14.04
CA ASP A 55 20.41 13.23 12.68
C ASP A 55 19.67 12.09 11.93
N TYR A 56 19.18 11.07 12.62
CA TYR A 56 18.30 10.06 12.00
C TYR A 56 16.93 10.61 11.55
N ALA A 57 16.73 11.92 11.63
CA ALA A 57 15.47 12.59 11.32
C ALA A 57 15.34 13.09 9.86
N SER A 58 16.37 12.96 9.01
CA SER A 58 16.36 13.50 7.63
C SER A 58 16.06 12.46 6.53
N GLU A 59 15.77 11.21 6.89
CA GLU A 59 15.55 10.11 5.95
C GLU A 59 14.06 9.75 5.81
N ASP A 60 13.21 10.75 5.65
CA ASP A 60 11.78 10.53 5.47
C ASP A 60 11.51 9.88 4.11
N ASN A 61 11.00 8.66 4.12
CA ASN A 61 10.53 8.00 2.91
C ASN A 61 9.30 8.72 2.36
N SER A 62 9.30 9.02 1.05
CA SER A 62 8.24 9.78 0.37
C SER A 62 6.86 9.15 0.48
N ASP A 63 6.78 7.80 0.50
CA ASP A 63 5.52 7.09 0.69
C ASP A 63 4.95 7.37 2.09
N VAL A 64 5.77 7.24 3.13
CA VAL A 64 5.34 7.47 4.52
C VAL A 64 4.90 8.91 4.72
N VAL A 65 5.66 9.89 4.18
CA VAL A 65 5.27 11.31 4.21
C VAL A 65 3.95 11.56 3.50
N THR A 66 3.75 10.96 2.32
CA THR A 66 2.49 11.06 1.59
C THR A 66 1.32 10.49 2.40
N LEU A 67 1.52 9.36 3.06
CA LEU A 67 0.50 8.74 3.90
C LEU A 67 0.18 9.58 5.14
N LEU A 68 1.19 10.15 5.81
CA LEU A 68 1.01 11.11 6.91
C LEU A 68 0.12 12.28 6.52
N ASN A 69 0.38 12.84 5.33
CA ASN A 69 -0.40 13.97 4.79
C ASN A 69 -1.77 13.56 4.22
N SER A 70 -2.15 12.29 4.34
CA SER A 70 -3.40 11.75 3.77
C SER A 70 -4.44 11.35 4.82
N THR A 71 -4.05 11.29 6.08
CA THR A 71 -4.99 11.01 7.19
C THR A 71 -5.45 12.30 7.84
N ALA A 72 -6.71 12.30 8.32
CA ALA A 72 -7.27 13.41 9.11
C ALA A 72 -6.83 13.36 10.58
N VAL A 73 -6.15 12.30 11.00
CA VAL A 73 -5.68 12.09 12.37
C VAL A 73 -4.24 12.53 12.50
N PRO A 74 -3.87 13.30 13.52
CA PRO A 74 -2.48 13.62 13.80
C PRO A 74 -1.74 12.36 14.29
N VAL A 75 -0.87 11.82 13.45
CA VAL A 75 -0.02 10.65 13.76
C VAL A 75 1.44 10.95 13.42
N GLY A 76 2.34 10.33 14.16
CA GLY A 76 3.79 10.50 13.93
C GLY A 76 4.34 9.54 12.88
N TYR A 77 5.44 9.94 12.22
CA TYR A 77 6.14 9.12 11.22
C TYR A 77 6.44 7.71 11.76
N ARG A 78 7.10 7.63 12.93
CA ARG A 78 7.48 6.37 13.57
C ARG A 78 6.28 5.59 14.14
N GLU A 79 5.12 6.22 14.20
CA GLU A 79 3.90 5.58 14.63
C GLU A 79 3.28 4.72 13.52
N ILE A 80 3.37 5.20 12.28
CA ILE A 80 2.82 4.54 11.10
C ILE A 80 3.85 3.77 10.26
N ASN A 81 5.12 3.73 10.71
CA ASN A 81 6.18 3.01 10.01
C ASN A 81 7.10 2.28 11.00
N SER A 82 7.31 0.98 10.78
CA SER A 82 8.17 0.14 11.63
C SER A 82 9.61 0.10 11.17
N TYR A 83 9.83 0.11 9.85
CA TYR A 83 11.16 0.06 9.22
C TYR A 83 11.23 0.98 8.01
N THR A 84 12.23 1.86 8.01
CA THR A 84 12.66 2.60 6.82
C THR A 84 14.06 2.13 6.45
N PHE A 85 14.28 1.86 5.16
CA PHE A 85 15.57 1.54 4.57
C PHE A 85 15.89 2.56 3.48
N ILE A 86 17.14 3.02 3.42
CA ILE A 86 17.62 4.04 2.49
C ILE A 86 17.54 3.54 1.04
N HIS A 87 18.02 2.31 0.81
CA HIS A 87 18.10 1.78 -0.55
C HIS A 87 16.74 1.30 -1.06
N SER A 88 16.42 1.69 -2.30
CA SER A 88 15.26 1.18 -3.04
C SER A 88 15.55 -0.25 -3.51
N SER A 89 15.23 -1.21 -2.65
CA SER A 89 15.45 -2.65 -2.87
C SER A 89 14.37 -3.47 -2.17
N THR A 90 14.22 -4.74 -2.55
CA THR A 90 13.35 -5.68 -1.83
C THR A 90 13.68 -5.68 -0.34
N PRO A 91 12.70 -5.70 0.58
CA PRO A 91 12.93 -5.56 2.02
C PRO A 91 14.06 -6.43 2.58
N VAL A 92 14.13 -7.69 2.17
CA VAL A 92 15.18 -8.63 2.60
C VAL A 92 16.58 -8.17 2.21
N PHE A 93 16.76 -7.58 1.04
CA PHE A 93 18.05 -7.06 0.59
C PHE A 93 18.36 -5.70 1.19
N ALA A 94 17.35 -4.81 1.27
CA ALA A 94 17.50 -3.52 1.94
C ALA A 94 17.90 -3.69 3.42
N ALA A 95 17.36 -4.69 4.09
CA ALA A 95 17.74 -5.04 5.46
C ALA A 95 19.18 -5.61 5.54
N LEU A 96 19.58 -6.42 4.56
CA LEU A 96 20.95 -6.96 4.47
C LEU A 96 21.97 -5.82 4.29
N ASP A 97 21.71 -4.89 3.37
CA ASP A 97 22.58 -3.73 3.11
C ASP A 97 22.71 -2.83 4.34
N ALA A 98 21.63 -2.68 5.09
CA ALA A 98 21.59 -1.92 6.34
C ALA A 98 22.14 -2.69 7.57
N VAL A 99 22.62 -3.93 7.39
CA VAL A 99 23.06 -4.84 8.48
C VAL A 99 21.98 -4.90 9.59
N ARG A 100 20.72 -4.98 9.20
CA ARG A 100 19.57 -4.92 10.10
C ARG A 100 18.57 -6.04 9.77
N ASN A 101 17.99 -6.67 10.79
CA ASN A 101 16.96 -7.71 10.58
C ASN A 101 15.55 -7.12 10.66
N ILE A 102 14.66 -7.61 9.79
CA ILE A 102 13.22 -7.35 9.89
C ILE A 102 12.59 -8.45 10.75
N HIS A 103 12.16 -8.07 11.94
CA HIS A 103 11.42 -8.92 12.87
C HIS A 103 9.92 -8.74 12.64
N VAL A 104 9.24 -9.80 12.19
CA VAL A 104 7.80 -9.77 11.88
C VAL A 104 6.98 -9.50 13.14
N GLU A 105 7.46 -9.93 14.30
CA GLU A 105 6.86 -9.66 15.61
C GLU A 105 6.75 -8.15 15.89
N LYS A 106 7.72 -7.35 15.43
CA LYS A 106 7.63 -5.89 15.54
C LYS A 106 6.50 -5.35 14.68
N LEU A 107 6.30 -5.88 13.47
CA LEU A 107 5.17 -5.47 12.62
C LEU A 107 3.84 -5.79 13.29
N ASP A 108 3.72 -6.96 13.93
CA ASP A 108 2.51 -7.37 14.67
C ASP A 108 2.25 -6.46 15.89
N VAL A 109 3.29 -6.13 16.67
CA VAL A 109 3.18 -5.24 17.84
C VAL A 109 2.76 -3.83 17.41
N ASP A 110 3.38 -3.28 16.36
CA ASP A 110 3.06 -1.93 15.87
C ASP A 110 1.65 -1.89 15.28
N LEU A 111 1.23 -2.92 14.52
CA LEU A 111 -0.14 -3.04 14.03
C LEU A 111 -1.16 -3.10 15.17
N ALA A 112 -0.92 -3.94 16.16
CA ALA A 112 -1.81 -4.07 17.34
C ALA A 112 -1.91 -2.75 18.12
N ARG A 113 -0.80 -2.01 18.27
CA ARG A 113 -0.79 -0.69 18.90
C ARG A 113 -1.66 0.30 18.11
N LEU A 114 -1.55 0.35 16.79
CA LEU A 114 -2.38 1.21 15.95
C LEU A 114 -3.87 0.81 16.02
N GLN A 115 -4.18 -0.48 15.96
CA GLN A 115 -5.55 -0.98 16.09
C GLN A 115 -6.19 -0.54 17.42
N ASN A 116 -5.44 -0.63 18.52
CA ASN A 116 -5.92 -0.22 19.85
C ASN A 116 -6.17 1.29 19.95
N SER A 117 -5.36 2.11 19.26
CA SER A 117 -5.47 3.57 19.31
C SER A 117 -6.51 4.14 18.34
N TYR A 118 -6.64 3.56 17.13
CA TYR A 118 -7.35 4.21 16.01
C TYR A 118 -8.46 3.38 15.38
N HIS A 119 -8.64 2.14 15.74
CA HIS A 119 -9.64 1.18 15.25
C HIS A 119 -9.45 0.75 13.78
N ASN A 120 -9.46 1.67 12.82
CA ASN A 120 -9.45 1.38 11.39
C ASN A 120 -8.05 1.63 10.79
N ILE A 121 -7.42 0.59 10.23
CA ILE A 121 -6.07 0.68 9.72
C ILE A 121 -6.02 0.28 8.23
N LEU A 122 -5.48 1.17 7.40
CA LEU A 122 -5.08 0.83 6.03
C LEU A 122 -3.59 0.49 6.03
N VAL A 123 -3.28 -0.78 5.84
CA VAL A 123 -1.90 -1.27 5.81
C VAL A 123 -1.40 -1.29 4.38
N GLU A 124 -0.32 -0.58 4.09
CA GLU A 124 0.26 -0.55 2.75
C GLU A 124 1.52 -1.41 2.67
N GLY A 125 1.50 -2.40 1.80
CA GLY A 125 2.65 -3.24 1.49
C GLY A 125 3.72 -2.51 0.68
N THR A 126 4.89 -3.13 0.59
CA THR A 126 6.01 -2.68 -0.25
C THR A 126 6.18 -3.65 -1.41
N TYR A 127 6.37 -3.16 -2.63
CA TYR A 127 6.40 -3.94 -3.87
C TYR A 127 5.08 -4.68 -4.14
N GLY A 128 5.11 -6.03 -4.27
CA GLY A 128 3.96 -6.86 -4.64
C GLY A 128 3.53 -7.84 -3.54
N TRP A 129 2.54 -8.68 -3.88
CA TRP A 129 1.89 -9.61 -2.94
C TRP A 129 2.84 -10.62 -2.28
N LEU A 130 3.68 -11.27 -3.08
CA LEU A 130 4.63 -12.29 -2.61
C LEU A 130 5.99 -11.72 -2.23
N THR A 131 6.13 -10.41 -2.06
CA THR A 131 7.39 -9.78 -1.69
C THR A 131 7.92 -10.34 -0.37
N PRO A 132 9.16 -10.88 -0.34
CA PRO A 132 9.78 -11.36 0.88
C PRO A 132 10.01 -10.23 1.88
N ILE A 133 9.51 -10.41 3.10
CA ILE A 133 9.83 -9.54 4.25
C ILE A 133 11.21 -9.91 4.80
N ASN A 134 11.43 -11.20 4.95
CA ASN A 134 12.70 -11.81 5.36
C ASN A 134 12.90 -13.13 4.61
N LYS A 135 13.89 -13.95 5.02
CA LYS A 135 14.19 -15.23 4.37
C LYS A 135 13.08 -16.29 4.50
N ASP A 136 12.19 -16.15 5.48
CA ASP A 136 11.21 -17.17 5.85
C ASP A 136 9.77 -16.78 5.48
N LEU A 137 9.46 -15.46 5.43
CA LEU A 137 8.10 -14.96 5.30
C LEU A 137 7.99 -13.86 4.23
N SER A 138 6.88 -13.89 3.49
CA SER A 138 6.43 -12.84 2.58
C SER A 138 5.35 -11.94 3.21
N PHE A 139 4.98 -10.85 2.53
CA PHE A 139 3.80 -10.07 2.90
C PHE A 139 2.52 -10.91 2.84
N ALA A 140 2.40 -11.83 1.88
CA ALA A 140 1.23 -12.73 1.79
C ALA A 140 1.07 -13.57 3.06
N ASP A 141 2.15 -14.17 3.57
CA ASP A 141 2.13 -14.97 4.80
C ASP A 141 1.73 -14.13 6.01
N TRP A 142 2.28 -12.90 6.11
CA TRP A 142 1.96 -11.99 7.21
C TRP A 142 0.51 -11.49 7.15
N VAL A 143 -0.01 -11.17 5.97
CA VAL A 143 -1.40 -10.74 5.75
C VAL A 143 -2.37 -11.86 6.06
N GLN A 144 -2.07 -13.09 5.62
CA GLN A 144 -2.87 -14.29 5.91
C GLN A 144 -2.93 -14.55 7.43
N LYS A 145 -1.79 -14.52 8.11
CA LYS A 145 -1.71 -14.68 9.57
C LYS A 145 -2.58 -13.68 10.32
N ASN A 146 -2.65 -12.43 9.83
CA ASN A 146 -3.42 -11.35 10.45
C ASN A 146 -4.86 -11.25 9.91
N ASN A 147 -5.31 -12.16 9.05
CA ASN A 147 -6.65 -12.20 8.46
C ASN A 147 -7.08 -10.86 7.83
N MET A 148 -6.17 -10.15 7.19
CA MET A 148 -6.48 -8.86 6.57
C MET A 148 -7.03 -9.07 5.15
N PRO A 149 -8.25 -8.60 4.82
CA PRO A 149 -8.68 -8.56 3.43
C PRO A 149 -7.82 -7.60 2.61
N VAL A 150 -7.82 -7.77 1.31
CA VAL A 150 -6.88 -7.12 0.40
C VAL A 150 -7.59 -6.21 -0.60
N ILE A 151 -7.03 -5.04 -0.89
CA ILE A 151 -7.27 -4.27 -2.11
C ILE A 151 -6.03 -4.39 -3.00
N LEU A 152 -6.24 -4.74 -4.28
CA LEU A 152 -5.19 -4.84 -5.28
C LEU A 152 -5.08 -3.55 -6.09
N VAL A 153 -3.90 -2.97 -6.14
CA VAL A 153 -3.57 -1.85 -7.02
C VAL A 153 -2.95 -2.38 -8.31
N VAL A 154 -3.62 -2.11 -9.42
CA VAL A 154 -3.15 -2.49 -10.77
C VAL A 154 -2.62 -1.24 -11.46
N GLY A 155 -1.30 -1.17 -11.64
CA GLY A 155 -0.69 -0.12 -12.46
C GLY A 155 -0.94 -0.38 -13.94
N ILE A 156 -1.76 0.46 -14.58
CA ILE A 156 -2.18 0.27 -15.96
C ILE A 156 -1.08 0.73 -16.91
N LYS A 157 -0.36 -0.26 -17.41
CA LYS A 157 0.75 -0.14 -18.39
C LYS A 157 0.74 -1.35 -19.32
N GLU A 158 1.57 -1.35 -20.35
CA GLU A 158 1.76 -2.52 -21.21
C GLU A 158 2.17 -3.74 -20.37
N GLY A 159 1.57 -4.90 -20.66
CA GLY A 159 1.82 -6.15 -19.92
C GLY A 159 1.15 -6.28 -18.55
N CYS A 160 0.46 -5.26 -18.04
CA CYS A 160 -0.14 -5.28 -16.71
C CYS A 160 -1.23 -6.35 -16.52
N ALA A 161 -1.88 -6.79 -17.60
CA ALA A 161 -2.91 -7.83 -17.53
C ALA A 161 -2.36 -9.14 -16.94
N ASN A 162 -1.19 -9.58 -17.40
CA ASN A 162 -0.54 -10.77 -16.87
C ASN A 162 -0.24 -10.63 -15.37
N HIS A 163 0.37 -9.50 -14.95
CA HIS A 163 0.69 -9.25 -13.55
C HIS A 163 -0.58 -9.18 -12.68
N ALA A 164 -1.63 -8.50 -13.17
CA ALA A 164 -2.89 -8.38 -12.44
C ALA A 164 -3.55 -9.74 -12.21
N LEU A 165 -3.63 -10.56 -13.24
CA LEU A 165 -4.28 -11.89 -13.15
C LEU A 165 -3.47 -12.87 -12.30
N LEU A 166 -2.14 -12.89 -12.43
CA LEU A 166 -1.28 -13.71 -11.57
C LEU A 166 -1.37 -13.28 -10.11
N THR A 167 -1.36 -11.97 -9.82
CA THR A 167 -1.46 -11.47 -8.45
C THR A 167 -2.85 -11.75 -7.86
N ALA A 168 -3.92 -11.51 -8.61
CA ALA A 168 -5.28 -11.81 -8.15
C ALA A 168 -5.48 -13.33 -7.88
N GLN A 169 -4.90 -14.20 -8.73
CA GLN A 169 -4.92 -15.64 -8.50
C GLN A 169 -4.14 -16.03 -7.24
N ALA A 170 -2.95 -15.47 -7.04
CA ALA A 170 -2.14 -15.74 -5.85
C ALA A 170 -2.84 -15.29 -4.55
N ILE A 171 -3.53 -14.13 -4.56
CA ILE A 171 -4.35 -13.68 -3.43
C ILE A 171 -5.47 -14.67 -3.16
N LYS A 172 -6.20 -15.11 -4.20
CA LYS A 172 -7.28 -16.10 -4.08
C LYS A 172 -6.77 -17.41 -3.51
N ASP A 173 -5.63 -17.90 -3.98
CA ASP A 173 -5.05 -19.18 -3.55
C ASP A 173 -4.57 -19.15 -2.09
N SER A 174 -4.23 -17.97 -1.56
CA SER A 174 -3.92 -17.80 -0.15
C SER A 174 -5.14 -17.85 0.77
N GLY A 175 -6.36 -17.89 0.23
CA GLY A 175 -7.60 -17.89 1.00
C GLY A 175 -7.97 -16.52 1.62
N VAL A 176 -7.20 -15.47 1.33
CA VAL A 176 -7.48 -14.12 1.82
C VAL A 176 -8.52 -13.45 0.93
N PRO A 177 -9.54 -12.76 1.49
CA PRO A 177 -10.54 -12.06 0.68
C PRO A 177 -9.92 -10.92 -0.14
N LEU A 178 -10.10 -10.94 -1.46
CA LEU A 178 -9.85 -9.80 -2.32
C LEU A 178 -11.11 -8.92 -2.33
N LEU A 179 -11.07 -7.85 -1.53
CA LEU A 179 -12.22 -6.94 -1.32
C LEU A 179 -12.54 -6.14 -2.59
N GLY A 180 -11.53 -5.83 -3.38
CA GLY A 180 -11.65 -5.10 -4.63
C GLY A 180 -10.29 -4.76 -5.24
N TRP A 181 -10.33 -4.05 -6.34
CA TRP A 181 -9.11 -3.58 -7.00
C TRP A 181 -9.30 -2.15 -7.54
N VAL A 182 -8.17 -1.44 -7.71
CA VAL A 182 -8.14 -0.09 -8.27
C VAL A 182 -7.21 -0.07 -9.48
N ALA A 183 -7.71 0.47 -10.58
CA ALA A 183 -6.93 0.72 -11.78
C ALA A 183 -6.23 2.08 -11.67
N ASN A 184 -4.92 2.10 -11.54
CA ASN A 184 -4.13 3.33 -11.53
C ASN A 184 -3.40 3.50 -12.87
N ARG A 185 -3.74 4.51 -13.65
CA ARG A 185 -3.15 4.74 -14.96
C ARG A 185 -1.77 5.37 -14.84
N ILE A 186 -0.72 4.56 -14.96
CA ILE A 186 0.68 5.01 -14.88
C ILE A 186 1.33 5.25 -16.25
N ASN A 187 0.68 4.80 -17.34
CA ASN A 187 1.10 5.08 -18.71
C ASN A 187 0.00 5.85 -19.45
N PRO A 188 0.17 7.16 -19.70
CA PRO A 188 -0.83 7.97 -20.39
C PRO A 188 -1.01 7.60 -21.88
N GLY A 189 0.04 7.03 -22.50
CA GLY A 189 0.04 6.68 -23.93
C GLY A 189 -0.46 5.27 -24.25
N LEU A 190 -0.97 4.52 -23.25
CA LEU A 190 -1.42 3.16 -23.46
C LEU A 190 -2.61 3.11 -24.42
N ARG A 191 -2.45 2.34 -25.50
CA ARG A 191 -3.55 2.03 -26.43
C ARG A 191 -4.50 1.02 -25.79
N HIS A 192 -5.75 1.00 -26.26
CA HIS A 192 -6.78 0.06 -25.80
C HIS A 192 -7.01 0.06 -24.26
N TYR A 193 -6.85 1.25 -23.64
CA TYR A 193 -7.01 1.38 -22.18
C TYR A 193 -8.38 0.90 -21.70
N MET A 194 -9.47 1.31 -22.40
CA MET A 194 -10.83 0.95 -22.00
C MET A 194 -11.10 -0.54 -22.15
N GLU A 195 -10.67 -1.12 -23.26
CA GLU A 195 -10.82 -2.56 -23.53
C GLU A 195 -10.04 -3.39 -22.52
N LEU A 196 -8.86 -2.93 -22.11
CA LEU A 196 -8.05 -3.57 -21.08
C LEU A 196 -8.75 -3.55 -19.71
N ILE A 197 -9.35 -2.42 -19.33
CA ILE A 197 -10.12 -2.32 -18.07
C ILE A 197 -11.31 -3.28 -18.10
N GLU A 198 -12.09 -3.31 -19.19
CA GLU A 198 -13.24 -4.20 -19.31
C GLU A 198 -12.83 -5.68 -19.29
N MET A 199 -11.72 -6.04 -19.91
CA MET A 199 -11.17 -7.39 -19.83
C MET A 199 -10.76 -7.76 -18.40
N LEU A 200 -10.10 -6.86 -17.66
CA LEU A 200 -9.70 -7.10 -16.27
C LEU A 200 -10.92 -7.21 -15.35
N LYS A 201 -11.96 -6.40 -15.53
CA LYS A 201 -13.23 -6.52 -14.79
C LYS A 201 -13.89 -7.88 -14.94
N GLN A 202 -13.79 -8.48 -16.13
CA GLN A 202 -14.35 -9.82 -16.39
C GLN A 202 -13.51 -10.93 -15.77
N LYS A 203 -12.20 -10.74 -15.61
CA LYS A 203 -11.26 -11.78 -15.21
C LYS A 203 -10.85 -11.73 -13.73
N ILE A 204 -10.85 -10.56 -13.13
CA ILE A 204 -10.60 -10.41 -11.69
C ILE A 204 -11.94 -10.57 -10.96
N HIS A 205 -12.05 -11.65 -10.17
CA HIS A 205 -13.27 -11.97 -9.42
C HIS A 205 -13.42 -11.12 -8.14
N ALA A 206 -13.31 -9.80 -8.31
CA ALA A 206 -13.50 -8.80 -7.27
C ALA A 206 -13.97 -7.48 -7.92
N PRO A 207 -14.70 -6.61 -7.23
CA PRO A 207 -15.18 -5.36 -7.79
C PRO A 207 -14.06 -4.40 -8.12
N LEU A 208 -14.18 -3.68 -9.25
CA LEU A 208 -13.37 -2.51 -9.55
C LEU A 208 -13.87 -1.34 -8.69
N LEU A 209 -13.08 -0.89 -7.72
CA LEU A 209 -13.45 0.18 -6.79
C LEU A 209 -13.29 1.56 -7.42
N GLY A 210 -12.33 1.71 -8.35
CA GLY A 210 -12.07 3.00 -8.96
C GLY A 210 -11.02 2.97 -10.05
N GLN A 211 -10.95 4.08 -10.78
CA GLN A 211 -9.99 4.29 -11.86
C GLN A 211 -9.34 5.66 -11.67
N ILE A 212 -8.07 5.68 -11.30
CA ILE A 212 -7.28 6.91 -11.19
C ILE A 212 -6.60 7.17 -12.54
N PRO A 213 -6.91 8.29 -13.20
CA PRO A 213 -6.25 8.65 -14.47
C PRO A 213 -4.78 9.02 -14.23
N TYR A 214 -4.01 9.17 -15.30
CA TYR A 214 -2.66 9.75 -15.20
C TYR A 214 -2.76 11.22 -14.76
N ILE A 215 -2.22 11.54 -13.60
CA ILE A 215 -2.29 12.87 -12.97
C ILE A 215 -0.88 13.31 -12.59
N GLY A 216 -0.53 14.55 -12.92
CA GLY A 216 0.70 15.17 -12.40
C GLY A 216 0.54 15.53 -10.92
N HIS A 217 1.52 15.15 -10.11
CA HIS A 217 1.56 15.41 -8.67
C HIS A 217 0.31 14.91 -7.92
N PRO A 218 -0.05 13.62 -8.08
CA PRO A 218 -1.27 13.07 -7.47
C PRO A 218 -1.22 13.11 -5.93
N GLU A 219 -0.03 13.15 -5.32
CA GLU A 219 0.20 13.28 -3.88
C GLU A 219 -0.34 14.60 -3.28
N LYS A 220 -0.62 15.60 -4.15
CA LYS A 220 -1.16 16.93 -3.76
C LYS A 220 -2.63 17.12 -4.12
N LYS A 221 -3.29 16.09 -4.68
CA LYS A 221 -4.65 16.22 -5.21
C LYS A 221 -5.70 15.58 -4.33
N ASP A 222 -6.94 16.04 -4.50
CA ASP A 222 -8.12 15.32 -4.06
C ASP A 222 -8.42 14.23 -5.10
N LEU A 223 -8.50 12.99 -4.64
CA LEU A 223 -8.67 11.80 -5.46
C LEU A 223 -10.00 11.08 -5.21
N VAL A 224 -10.85 11.60 -4.32
CA VAL A 224 -12.13 10.97 -3.91
C VAL A 224 -12.98 10.59 -5.12
N GLN A 225 -13.09 11.50 -6.11
CA GLN A 225 -13.91 11.30 -7.31
C GLN A 225 -13.49 10.11 -8.19
N TYR A 226 -12.27 9.60 -8.01
CA TYR A 226 -11.74 8.48 -8.81
C TYR A 226 -11.99 7.11 -8.18
N ILE A 227 -12.56 7.06 -6.97
CA ILE A 227 -13.04 5.85 -6.33
C ILE A 227 -14.56 5.83 -6.45
N GLN A 228 -15.05 5.34 -7.59
CA GLN A 228 -16.46 5.43 -7.97
C GLN A 228 -17.35 4.42 -7.26
N HIS A 229 -16.78 3.31 -6.77
CA HIS A 229 -17.50 2.21 -6.12
C HIS A 229 -16.89 1.90 -4.75
N PRO A 230 -17.00 2.83 -3.78
CA PRO A 230 -16.35 2.68 -2.47
C PRO A 230 -17.10 1.73 -1.52
N GLU A 231 -18.29 1.22 -1.89
CA GLU A 231 -19.20 0.48 -1.02
C GLU A 231 -18.48 -0.67 -0.28
N PRO A 232 -17.69 -1.54 -0.94
CA PRO A 232 -17.03 -2.64 -0.23
C PRO A 232 -16.05 -2.16 0.85
N LEU A 233 -15.34 -1.04 0.59
CA LEU A 233 -14.44 -0.42 1.55
C LEU A 233 -15.21 0.17 2.74
N LEU A 234 -16.30 0.90 2.45
CA LEU A 234 -17.12 1.56 3.48
C LEU A 234 -17.84 0.56 4.36
N GLU A 235 -18.37 -0.51 3.78
CA GLU A 235 -19.02 -1.59 4.51
C GLU A 235 -18.05 -2.31 5.44
N PHE A 236 -16.86 -2.60 4.96
CA PHE A 236 -15.80 -3.26 5.75
C PHE A 236 -15.43 -2.47 7.01
N PHE A 237 -15.34 -1.14 6.94
CA PHE A 237 -14.98 -0.31 8.09
C PHE A 237 -16.16 0.16 8.95
N LYS A 238 -17.40 -0.13 8.54
CA LYS A 238 -18.61 0.13 9.34
C LYS A 238 -19.08 -1.10 10.13
N ALA A 239 -18.60 -2.30 9.76
CA ALA A 239 -18.92 -3.56 10.40
C ALA A 239 -18.17 -3.72 11.73
#